data_125f1bb1cc5186d1ba0ac3889c8f7674
#
_entry.id   125f1bb1cc5186d1ba0ac3889c8f7674
#
_cell.length_a   1.000
_cell.length_b   1.000
_cell.length_c   1.000
_cell.angle_alpha   90.00
_cell.angle_beta   90.00
_cell.angle_gamma   90.00
#
_symmetry.space_group_name_H-M   'P 1'
#
loop_
_entity.id
_entity.type
_entity.pdbx_description
1 polymer ?
#
loop_
_entity_poly.entity_id
_entity_poly.type
_entity_poly.pdbx_seq_one_letter_code
_entity_poly.pdbx_strand_id
1 'polypeptide(L)'
;EHSHSQLIALPIVPIQVQEEIDGCRKHYDLKERCIFCDIIRQEMQSRNRIVMETQAFIALAPFAPRFPFETWIMPKRHISCYACSTNDDFKDLAFLLQDTLRRLDKALSFPPYNFVIHTSPFKEEINDYYHWHIELMPKLTNVAGFEWGSGFYINPTPPEEAAKFLREMKL
;
A
#
# COMPACT_ATOMS: atom_id res chain seq x y z
N GLU A 1 19.85 10.15 12.59
CA GLU A 1 18.56 9.56 12.97
C GLU A 1 18.56 8.09 12.55
N HIS A 2 17.99 7.21 13.37
CA HIS A 2 17.83 5.81 13.06
C HIS A 2 16.37 5.49 12.76
N SER A 3 16.11 4.49 11.92
CA SER A 3 14.76 4.02 11.63
C SER A 3 14.11 3.45 12.89
N HIS A 4 12.81 3.68 13.05
CA HIS A 4 12.03 3.16 14.17
C HIS A 4 10.60 2.86 13.70
N SER A 5 9.91 2.02 14.45
CA SER A 5 8.49 1.73 14.27
C SER A 5 7.71 2.18 15.50
N GLN A 6 6.49 2.65 15.28
CA GLN A 6 5.57 3.04 16.33
C GLN A 6 4.28 2.24 16.21
N LEU A 7 3.80 1.73 17.35
CA LEU A 7 2.48 1.13 17.48
C LEU A 7 1.62 2.06 18.33
N ILE A 8 0.51 2.53 17.78
CA ILE A 8 -0.42 3.41 18.47
C ILE A 8 -1.77 2.72 18.59
N ALA A 9 -2.22 2.47 19.81
CA ALA A 9 -3.55 1.94 20.09
C ALA A 9 -4.53 3.10 20.34
N LEU A 10 -5.63 3.12 19.62
CA LEU A 10 -6.67 4.13 19.71
C LEU A 10 -8.02 3.51 20.07
N PRO A 11 -8.86 4.19 20.87
CA PRO A 11 -10.22 3.73 21.18
C PRO A 11 -11.22 3.98 20.04
N ILE A 12 -10.82 4.70 18.99
CA ILE A 12 -11.60 5.09 17.83
C ILE A 12 -10.84 4.71 16.55
N VAL A 13 -11.58 4.47 15.46
CA VAL A 13 -11.00 4.30 14.13
C VAL A 13 -10.63 5.69 13.58
N PRO A 14 -9.40 5.92 13.09
CA PRO A 14 -9.02 7.16 12.43
C PRO A 14 -9.90 7.46 11.20
N ILE A 15 -10.18 8.73 10.94
CA ILE A 15 -11.09 9.15 9.86
C ILE A 15 -10.68 8.57 8.50
N GLN A 16 -9.40 8.63 8.14
CA GLN A 16 -8.92 8.11 6.85
C GLN A 16 -9.11 6.59 6.72
N VAL A 17 -8.89 5.84 7.81
CA VAL A 17 -9.12 4.40 7.84
C VAL A 17 -10.62 4.10 7.74
N GLN A 18 -11.47 4.90 8.39
CA GLN A 18 -12.92 4.75 8.29
C GLN A 18 -13.42 5.01 6.87
N GLU A 19 -12.94 6.06 6.21
CA GLU A 19 -13.28 6.36 4.81
C GLU A 19 -12.87 5.23 3.86
N GLU A 20 -11.71 4.63 4.08
CA GLU A 20 -11.23 3.46 3.33
C GLU A 20 -12.16 2.26 3.53
N ILE A 21 -12.49 1.93 4.78
CA ILE A 21 -13.41 0.84 5.12
C ILE A 21 -14.78 1.06 4.49
N ASP A 22 -15.31 2.29 4.58
CA ASP A 22 -16.61 2.65 3.99
C ASP A 22 -16.58 2.55 2.46
N GLY A 23 -15.46 2.91 1.84
CA GLY A 23 -15.24 2.73 0.40
C GLY A 23 -15.24 1.26 0.00
N CYS A 24 -14.55 0.42 0.77
CA CYS A 24 -14.52 -1.02 0.58
C CYS A 24 -15.91 -1.64 0.70
N ARG A 25 -16.68 -1.24 1.73
CA ARG A 25 -18.05 -1.70 1.94
C ARG A 25 -18.97 -1.30 0.77
N LYS A 26 -18.92 -0.03 0.35
CA LYS A 26 -19.72 0.44 -0.81
C LYS A 26 -19.42 -0.34 -2.08
N HIS A 27 -18.15 -0.66 -2.32
CA HIS A 27 -17.77 -1.49 -3.47
C HIS A 27 -18.34 -2.91 -3.34
N TYR A 28 -18.24 -3.50 -2.15
CA TYR A 28 -18.76 -4.84 -1.87
C TYR A 28 -20.27 -4.91 -2.02
N ASP A 29 -21.02 -3.93 -1.52
CA ASP A 29 -22.48 -3.83 -1.66
C ASP A 29 -22.94 -3.79 -3.12
N LEU A 30 -22.09 -3.22 -4.01
CA LEU A 30 -22.39 -3.11 -5.44
C LEU A 30 -21.89 -4.29 -6.28
N LYS A 31 -20.81 -4.92 -5.88
CA LYS A 31 -20.08 -5.89 -6.71
C LYS A 31 -19.95 -7.27 -6.07
N GLU A 32 -20.30 -7.42 -4.80
CA GLU A 32 -20.12 -8.62 -4.00
C GLU A 32 -18.67 -9.16 -4.02
N ARG A 33 -17.72 -8.24 -4.10
CA ARG A 33 -16.27 -8.53 -4.16
C ARG A 33 -15.46 -7.46 -3.44
N CYS A 34 -14.32 -7.87 -2.88
CA CYS A 34 -13.35 -6.95 -2.30
C CYS A 34 -12.68 -6.11 -3.39
N ILE A 35 -12.64 -4.78 -3.19
CA ILE A 35 -12.03 -3.83 -4.15
C ILE A 35 -10.54 -4.10 -4.35
N PHE A 36 -9.79 -4.42 -3.28
CA PHE A 36 -8.37 -4.72 -3.38
C PHE A 36 -8.10 -6.00 -4.18
N CYS A 37 -8.97 -7.02 -4.05
CA CYS A 37 -8.88 -8.21 -4.90
C CYS A 37 -9.11 -7.88 -6.37
N ASP A 38 -10.02 -6.95 -6.67
CA ASP A 38 -10.26 -6.50 -8.04
C ASP A 38 -9.06 -5.69 -8.57
N ILE A 39 -8.46 -4.81 -7.74
CA ILE A 39 -7.23 -4.07 -8.07
C ILE A 39 -6.09 -5.06 -8.37
N ILE A 40 -5.82 -6.01 -7.48
CA ILE A 40 -4.76 -7.02 -7.68
C ILE A 40 -4.97 -7.75 -9.01
N ARG A 41 -6.20 -8.20 -9.28
CA ARG A 41 -6.54 -8.91 -10.53
C ARG A 41 -6.28 -8.04 -11.76
N GLN A 42 -6.71 -6.79 -11.74
CA GLN A 42 -6.51 -5.83 -12.83
C GLN A 42 -5.03 -5.55 -13.06
N GLU A 43 -4.26 -5.31 -11.98
CA GLU A 43 -2.83 -5.05 -12.10
C GLU A 43 -2.05 -6.28 -12.60
N MET A 44 -2.43 -7.47 -12.16
CA MET A 44 -1.82 -8.71 -12.67
C MET A 44 -2.10 -8.95 -14.15
N GLN A 45 -3.22 -8.46 -14.67
CA GLN A 45 -3.55 -8.53 -16.10
C GLN A 45 -2.81 -7.47 -16.92
N SER A 46 -2.81 -6.21 -16.47
CA SER A 46 -2.20 -5.09 -17.19
C SER A 46 -0.67 -5.03 -17.05
N ARG A 47 -0.15 -5.41 -15.88
CA ARG A 47 1.26 -5.37 -15.45
C ARG A 47 1.93 -3.99 -15.51
N ASN A 48 1.17 -2.93 -15.73
CA ASN A 48 1.72 -1.59 -15.93
C ASN A 48 2.28 -0.98 -14.65
N ARG A 49 1.61 -1.21 -13.51
CA ARG A 49 1.96 -0.61 -12.23
C ARG A 49 2.57 -1.60 -11.22
N ILE A 50 2.84 -2.83 -11.63
CA ILE A 50 3.53 -3.80 -10.76
C ILE A 50 5.02 -3.43 -10.69
N VAL A 51 5.52 -3.28 -9.47
CA VAL A 51 6.95 -3.12 -9.16
C VAL A 51 7.62 -4.48 -9.05
N MET A 52 7.05 -5.34 -8.22
CA MET A 52 7.54 -6.69 -7.97
C MET A 52 6.41 -7.60 -7.47
N GLU A 53 6.57 -8.89 -7.67
CA GLU A 53 5.68 -9.90 -7.10
C GLU A 53 6.46 -11.11 -6.60
N THR A 54 5.92 -11.77 -5.59
CA THR A 54 6.37 -13.07 -5.08
C THR A 54 5.23 -14.09 -5.22
N GLN A 55 5.38 -15.25 -4.62
CA GLN A 55 4.32 -16.26 -4.62
C GLN A 55 3.06 -15.72 -3.91
N ALA A 56 3.21 -15.11 -2.74
CA ALA A 56 2.10 -14.71 -1.88
C ALA A 56 1.76 -13.22 -1.95
N PHE A 57 2.68 -12.35 -2.38
CA PHE A 57 2.52 -10.89 -2.32
C PHE A 57 2.74 -10.20 -3.65
N ILE A 58 2.24 -8.98 -3.73
CA ILE A 58 2.44 -8.05 -4.84
C ILE A 58 2.81 -6.67 -4.31
N ALA A 59 3.82 -6.04 -4.91
CA ALA A 59 4.17 -4.63 -4.72
C ALA A 59 3.79 -3.87 -6.00
N LEU A 60 2.98 -2.83 -5.88
CA LEU A 60 2.51 -2.03 -7.02
C LEU A 60 2.42 -0.54 -6.68
N ALA A 61 2.53 0.32 -7.67
CA ALA A 61 2.14 1.71 -7.56
C ALA A 61 0.61 1.81 -7.68
N PRO A 62 -0.11 2.42 -6.72
CA PRO A 62 -1.56 2.57 -6.83
C PRO A 62 -1.94 3.45 -8.03
N PHE A 63 -3.17 3.31 -8.53
CA PHE A 63 -3.65 4.09 -9.68
C PHE A 63 -3.62 5.61 -9.43
N ALA A 64 -3.96 6.04 -8.22
CA ALA A 64 -3.99 7.43 -7.81
C ALA A 64 -3.12 7.65 -6.55
N PRO A 65 -1.78 7.57 -6.68
CA PRO A 65 -0.89 7.74 -5.54
C PRO A 65 -0.90 9.18 -5.03
N ARG A 66 -0.88 9.34 -3.72
CA ARG A 66 -0.79 10.67 -3.09
C ARG A 66 0.61 11.27 -3.25
N PHE A 67 1.63 10.41 -3.20
CA PHE A 67 3.03 10.81 -3.23
C PHE A 67 3.79 10.16 -4.38
N PRO A 68 4.83 10.83 -4.92
CA PRO A 68 5.71 10.20 -5.91
C PRO A 68 6.32 8.90 -5.37
N PHE A 69 6.29 7.84 -6.18
CA PHE A 69 6.79 6.50 -5.84
C PHE A 69 6.08 5.83 -4.67
N GLU A 70 4.90 6.29 -4.28
CA GLU A 70 4.05 5.55 -3.34
C GLU A 70 3.84 4.13 -3.86
N THR A 71 4.07 3.15 -2.98
CA THR A 71 4.02 1.74 -3.34
C THR A 71 3.17 0.99 -2.32
N TRP A 72 2.20 0.22 -2.79
CA TRP A 72 1.39 -0.65 -1.96
C TRP A 72 1.91 -2.08 -2.01
N ILE A 73 1.96 -2.73 -0.85
CA ILE A 73 2.29 -4.15 -0.75
C ILE A 73 1.08 -4.88 -0.18
N MET A 74 0.59 -5.87 -0.91
CA MET A 74 -0.63 -6.60 -0.57
C MET A 74 -0.44 -8.10 -0.71
N PRO A 75 -1.05 -8.93 0.17
CA PRO A 75 -1.16 -10.35 -0.09
C PRO A 75 -2.04 -10.60 -1.33
N LYS A 76 -1.67 -11.54 -2.18
CA LYS A 76 -2.48 -11.92 -3.35
C LYS A 76 -3.77 -12.64 -2.95
N ARG A 77 -3.75 -13.39 -1.83
CA ARG A 77 -4.94 -14.01 -1.27
C ARG A 77 -5.75 -13.00 -0.47
N HIS A 78 -7.06 -13.14 -0.50
CA HIS A 78 -7.94 -12.29 0.31
C HIS A 78 -7.76 -12.57 1.80
N ILE A 79 -7.38 -11.55 2.57
CA ILE A 79 -7.23 -11.58 4.02
C ILE A 79 -7.29 -10.16 4.58
N SER A 80 -8.14 -9.93 5.55
CA SER A 80 -8.38 -8.60 6.13
C SER A 80 -7.45 -8.25 7.29
N CYS A 81 -6.94 -9.25 7.99
CA CYS A 81 -6.18 -9.11 9.22
C CYS A 81 -4.70 -9.42 8.99
N TYR A 82 -3.83 -8.45 9.27
CA TYR A 82 -2.38 -8.64 9.18
C TYR A 82 -1.88 -9.75 10.12
N ALA A 83 -2.33 -9.74 11.37
CA ALA A 83 -1.92 -10.72 12.38
C ALA A 83 -2.40 -12.15 12.09
N CYS A 84 -3.34 -12.32 11.17
CA CYS A 84 -3.83 -13.61 10.70
C CYS A 84 -2.97 -14.23 9.59
N SER A 85 -1.90 -13.55 9.19
CA SER A 85 -0.92 -14.07 8.22
C SER A 85 -0.07 -15.18 8.84
N THR A 86 0.36 -16.12 8.02
CA THR A 86 1.20 -17.25 8.46
C THR A 86 2.67 -16.85 8.56
N ASN A 87 3.48 -17.68 9.20
CA ASN A 87 4.93 -17.48 9.26
C ASN A 87 5.57 -17.48 7.85
N ASP A 88 5.03 -18.25 6.91
CA ASP A 88 5.56 -18.28 5.54
C ASP A 88 5.13 -17.02 4.77
N ASP A 89 3.92 -16.48 5.01
CA ASP A 89 3.54 -15.17 4.52
C ASP A 89 4.51 -14.09 5.02
N PHE A 90 4.88 -14.09 6.30
CA PHE A 90 5.80 -13.11 6.85
C PHE A 90 7.22 -13.21 6.27
N LYS A 91 7.71 -14.41 5.96
CA LYS A 91 9.00 -14.58 5.28
C LYS A 91 8.97 -14.02 3.86
N ASP A 92 7.90 -14.29 3.12
CA ASP A 92 7.72 -13.82 1.75
C ASP A 92 7.53 -12.29 1.72
N LEU A 93 6.73 -11.75 2.66
CA LEU A 93 6.58 -10.31 2.87
C LEU A 93 7.90 -9.62 3.18
N ALA A 94 8.70 -10.20 4.09
CA ALA A 94 9.99 -9.62 4.48
C ALA A 94 10.94 -9.53 3.28
N PHE A 95 10.97 -10.57 2.43
CA PHE A 95 11.74 -10.56 1.19
C PHE A 95 11.26 -9.46 0.23
N LEU A 96 9.95 -9.39 -0.04
CA LEU A 96 9.38 -8.41 -0.95
C LEU A 96 9.57 -6.98 -0.45
N LEU A 97 9.33 -6.73 0.84
CA LEU A 97 9.52 -5.41 1.45
C LEU A 97 11.00 -4.97 1.39
N GLN A 98 11.92 -5.87 1.73
CA GLN A 98 13.35 -5.57 1.66
C GLN A 98 13.79 -5.24 0.21
N ASP A 99 13.36 -6.01 -0.78
CA ASP A 99 13.69 -5.76 -2.18
C ASP A 99 13.09 -4.42 -2.65
N THR A 100 11.82 -4.15 -2.30
CA THR A 100 11.16 -2.89 -2.64
C THR A 100 11.89 -1.68 -2.04
N LEU A 101 12.29 -1.75 -0.77
CA LEU A 101 13.07 -0.69 -0.11
C LEU A 101 14.44 -0.49 -0.76
N ARG A 102 15.15 -1.56 -1.12
CA ARG A 102 16.43 -1.46 -1.83
C ARG A 102 16.29 -0.78 -3.19
N ARG A 103 15.19 -1.06 -3.91
CA ARG A 103 14.89 -0.38 -5.18
C ARG A 103 14.64 1.10 -4.97
N LEU A 104 13.86 1.45 -3.97
CA LEU A 104 13.61 2.85 -3.60
C LEU A 104 14.89 3.57 -3.20
N ASP A 105 15.70 2.96 -2.35
CA ASP A 105 16.98 3.54 -1.92
C ASP A 105 17.90 3.83 -3.10
N LYS A 106 18.03 2.87 -4.00
CA LYS A 106 18.89 3.02 -5.18
C LYS A 106 18.32 4.00 -6.21
N ALA A 107 17.02 3.97 -6.43
CA ALA A 107 16.33 4.83 -7.39
C ALA A 107 16.31 6.29 -6.97
N LEU A 108 16.17 6.55 -5.66
CA LEU A 108 15.89 7.87 -5.10
C LEU A 108 17.01 8.40 -4.19
N SER A 109 18.18 7.76 -4.19
CA SER A 109 19.35 8.16 -3.39
C SER A 109 19.08 8.20 -1.89
N PHE A 110 18.52 7.09 -1.35
CA PHE A 110 18.22 6.90 0.07
C PHE A 110 17.24 7.93 0.64
N PRO A 111 16.03 8.02 0.11
CA PRO A 111 15.04 8.98 0.60
C PRO A 111 14.56 8.58 2.00
N PRO A 112 14.21 9.55 2.85
CA PRO A 112 13.40 9.23 4.02
C PRO A 112 12.04 8.69 3.55
N TYR A 113 11.48 7.73 4.30
CA TYR A 113 10.18 7.17 3.98
C TYR A 113 9.37 6.88 5.24
N ASN A 114 8.07 6.78 5.06
CA ASN A 114 7.16 6.17 6.02
C ASN A 114 6.51 4.96 5.39
N PHE A 115 6.15 3.97 6.21
CA PHE A 115 5.16 2.99 5.81
C PHE A 115 4.11 2.80 6.90
N VAL A 116 2.90 2.48 6.47
CA VAL A 116 1.76 2.23 7.37
C VAL A 116 1.18 0.87 7.04
N ILE A 117 0.89 0.08 8.05
CA ILE A 117 0.17 -1.20 7.90
C ILE A 117 -1.30 -0.92 8.17
N HIS A 118 -2.12 -1.10 7.15
CA HIS A 118 -3.57 -1.07 7.23
C HIS A 118 -4.08 -2.49 7.51
N THR A 119 -4.81 -2.66 8.58
CA THR A 119 -5.38 -3.97 8.98
C THR A 119 -6.80 -3.77 9.52
N SER A 120 -7.60 -4.81 9.44
CA SER A 120 -8.98 -4.75 9.96
C SER A 120 -9.01 -4.36 11.44
N PRO A 121 -9.97 -3.51 11.86
CA PRO A 121 -10.20 -3.19 13.27
C PRO A 121 -10.56 -4.46 14.07
N PHE A 122 -10.17 -4.49 15.36
CA PHE A 122 -10.35 -5.68 16.21
C PHE A 122 -11.82 -6.02 16.52
N LYS A 123 -12.74 -5.05 16.41
CA LYS A 123 -14.13 -5.17 16.85
C LYS A 123 -15.14 -5.23 15.69
N GLU A 124 -14.68 -5.19 14.46
CA GLU A 124 -15.56 -5.15 13.28
C GLU A 124 -15.35 -6.38 12.41
N GLU A 125 -16.45 -7.02 12.03
CA GLU A 125 -16.44 -8.12 11.06
C GLU A 125 -16.46 -7.52 9.65
N ILE A 126 -15.27 -7.25 9.09
CA ILE A 126 -15.09 -6.68 7.75
C ILE A 126 -14.33 -7.62 6.82
N ASN A 127 -14.31 -8.91 7.17
CA ASN A 127 -13.48 -9.91 6.50
C ASN A 127 -13.81 -10.08 5.02
N ASP A 128 -15.06 -9.87 4.62
CA ASP A 128 -15.50 -10.14 3.24
C ASP A 128 -15.08 -9.04 2.25
N TYR A 129 -14.90 -7.82 2.73
CA TYR A 129 -14.68 -6.67 1.86
C TYR A 129 -13.40 -5.88 2.13
N TYR A 130 -12.74 -6.11 3.26
CA TYR A 130 -11.49 -5.45 3.59
C TYR A 130 -10.28 -6.35 3.27
N HIS A 131 -9.13 -5.73 3.00
CA HIS A 131 -7.91 -6.42 2.64
C HIS A 131 -6.72 -5.69 3.25
N TRP A 132 -5.96 -6.33 4.16
CA TRP A 132 -4.83 -5.67 4.76
C TRP A 132 -3.74 -5.37 3.73
N HIS A 133 -3.06 -4.26 3.91
CA HIS A 133 -1.98 -3.84 3.03
C HIS A 133 -0.99 -2.93 3.73
N ILE A 134 0.16 -2.74 3.11
CA ILE A 134 1.16 -1.77 3.51
C ILE A 134 1.18 -0.66 2.47
N GLU A 135 1.09 0.59 2.92
CA GLU A 135 1.38 1.77 2.12
C GLU A 135 2.79 2.25 2.44
N LEU A 136 3.66 2.27 1.44
CA LEU A 136 5.04 2.75 1.55
C LEU A 136 5.15 4.09 0.82
N MET A 137 5.52 5.14 1.54
CA MET A 137 5.50 6.53 1.08
C MET A 137 6.89 7.17 1.23
N PRO A 138 7.69 7.25 0.15
CA PRO A 138 8.92 8.05 0.15
C PRO A 138 8.61 9.53 0.34
N LYS A 139 9.39 10.20 1.17
CA LYS A 139 9.21 11.64 1.46
C LYS A 139 10.06 12.47 0.51
N LEU A 140 9.57 12.67 -0.71
CA LEU A 140 10.25 13.42 -1.77
C LEU A 140 9.72 14.85 -1.92
N THR A 141 8.49 15.09 -1.49
CA THR A 141 7.80 16.38 -1.58
C THR A 141 7.34 16.83 -0.20
N ASN A 142 7.18 18.14 -0.03
CA ASN A 142 6.58 18.70 1.16
C ASN A 142 5.09 18.97 0.88
N VAL A 143 4.22 18.47 1.74
CA VAL A 143 2.80 18.81 1.74
C VAL A 143 2.67 20.29 2.09
N ALA A 144 1.94 21.07 1.30
CA ALA A 144 1.79 22.50 1.43
C ALA A 144 0.33 22.90 1.71
N GLY A 145 0.03 24.19 1.67
CA GLY A 145 -1.27 24.71 2.07
C GLY A 145 -2.45 24.22 1.22
N PHE A 146 -2.20 23.94 -0.07
CA PHE A 146 -3.26 23.40 -0.94
C PHE A 146 -3.71 22.01 -0.50
N GLU A 147 -2.77 21.10 -0.28
CA GLU A 147 -3.05 19.74 0.16
C GLU A 147 -3.69 19.72 1.56
N TRP A 148 -3.18 20.53 2.48
CA TRP A 148 -3.78 20.66 3.82
C TRP A 148 -5.18 21.24 3.80
N GLY A 149 -5.42 22.24 2.92
CA GLY A 149 -6.70 22.94 2.87
C GLY A 149 -7.78 22.20 2.09
N SER A 150 -7.39 21.43 1.08
CA SER A 150 -8.34 20.75 0.17
C SER A 150 -8.43 19.24 0.37
N GLY A 151 -7.43 18.60 0.96
CA GLY A 151 -7.30 17.15 1.01
C GLY A 151 -6.90 16.51 -0.32
N PHE A 152 -6.62 17.31 -1.36
CA PHE A 152 -6.11 16.81 -2.64
C PHE A 152 -4.59 16.87 -2.66
N TYR A 153 -3.96 15.84 -3.22
CA TYR A 153 -2.52 15.75 -3.36
C TYR A 153 -2.08 15.98 -4.80
N ILE A 154 -1.01 16.74 -5.00
CA ILE A 154 -0.41 16.96 -6.31
C ILE A 154 0.78 16.02 -6.45
N ASN A 155 0.63 14.99 -7.29
CA ASN A 155 1.70 14.06 -7.61
C ASN A 155 2.14 14.26 -9.07
N PRO A 156 3.38 14.74 -9.31
CA PRO A 156 3.89 14.96 -10.66
C PRO A 156 4.38 13.68 -11.36
N THR A 157 4.43 12.55 -10.64
CA THR A 157 5.02 11.30 -11.17
C THR A 157 3.90 10.32 -11.50
N PRO A 158 3.70 9.98 -12.79
CA PRO A 158 2.74 8.94 -13.19
C PRO A 158 3.07 7.59 -12.53
N PRO A 159 2.10 6.87 -11.99
CA PRO A 159 2.36 5.61 -11.29
C PRO A 159 2.95 4.53 -12.18
N GLU A 160 2.63 4.51 -13.47
CA GLU A 160 3.19 3.58 -14.44
C GLU A 160 4.70 3.82 -14.64
N GLU A 161 5.11 5.08 -14.69
CA GLU A 161 6.53 5.46 -14.81
C GLU A 161 7.29 5.15 -13.53
N ALA A 162 6.71 5.45 -12.37
CA ALA A 162 7.29 5.12 -11.08
C ALA A 162 7.50 3.60 -10.94
N ALA A 163 6.46 2.80 -11.24
CA ALA A 163 6.55 1.35 -11.18
C ALA A 163 7.58 0.78 -12.16
N LYS A 164 7.59 1.28 -13.40
CA LYS A 164 8.59 0.89 -14.41
C LYS A 164 10.01 1.20 -13.93
N PHE A 165 10.24 2.40 -13.42
CA PHE A 165 11.54 2.84 -12.94
C PHE A 165 12.05 1.95 -11.80
N LEU A 166 11.20 1.67 -10.81
CA LEU A 166 11.56 0.77 -9.70
C LEU A 166 11.79 -0.66 -10.16
N ARG A 167 10.97 -1.18 -11.06
CA ARG A 167 11.08 -2.56 -11.60
C ARG A 167 12.40 -2.78 -12.37
N GLU A 168 12.83 -1.79 -13.14
CA GLU A 168 14.05 -1.85 -13.96
C GLU A 168 15.32 -1.61 -13.14
N MET A 169 15.21 -1.22 -11.88
CA MET A 169 16.35 -0.98 -11.01
C MET A 169 17.09 -2.30 -10.73
N LYS A 170 18.35 -2.39 -11.17
CA LYS A 170 19.23 -3.53 -10.88
C LYS A 170 19.78 -3.40 -9.46
N LEU A 171 19.53 -4.35 -8.59
CA LEU A 171 20.02 -4.42 -7.21
C LEU A 171 21.42 -5.03 -7.13
#